data_a707b835767bbd69acf93db1a1c6bf3e
#
_entry.id   a707b835767bbd69acf93db1a1c6bf3e
#
_cell.length_a   1.000
_cell.length_b   1.000
_cell.length_c   1.000
_cell.angle_alpha   90.00
_cell.angle_beta   90.00
_cell.angle_gamma   90.00
#
_symmetry.space_group_name_H-M   'P 1'
#
loop_
_entity.id
_entity.type
_entity.pdbx_description
1 polymer ?
#
loop_
_entity_poly.entity_id
_entity_poly.type
_entity_poly.pdbx_seq_one_letter_code
_entity_poly.pdbx_strand_id
1 'polypeptide(L)'
;EPYRRQRQMCIRDRASNPEFLKEGVAIADCMHPDRVIIGAQNDEVFETLKELYSSFIVNSDRFVLMDVKSAEMSKYVANALLATKISFMNEIANICEKVGANVKNVRLGIGSDKRIGYDFIYAGCGYGGSCFPKDVKGLINTALDNGYEPKILANVDEVNENQKLVLVNKIVDRFGEDLSGLTFGIWGLSFKPQTDDVRCAPSLIIASEIIKRGGKIKAYDPKAIDNFQQNFDSENIDYKKSKYDVLDDSDCLVLITEWKEFRALDLDELSKRLNQKIIFDGRNIYSPKIRKAGFELYQIAVS
;
A
#
# COMPACT_ATOMS: atom_id res chain seq x y z
N GLU A 1 -5.37 -11.00 -40.01
CA GLU A 1 -3.92 -11.24 -40.06
C GLU A 1 -3.14 -10.23 -40.95
N PRO A 2 -3.66 -9.65 -42.06
CA PRO A 2 -2.94 -8.63 -42.83
C PRO A 2 -2.62 -7.37 -42.01
N TYR A 3 -3.50 -6.94 -41.14
CA TYR A 3 -3.32 -5.75 -40.29
C TYR A 3 -2.16 -5.88 -39.27
N ARG A 4 -1.85 -7.09 -38.81
CA ARG A 4 -0.74 -7.33 -37.89
C ARG A 4 0.63 -7.22 -38.58
N ARG A 5 0.73 -7.69 -39.83
CA ARG A 5 1.93 -7.55 -40.66
C ARG A 5 2.17 -6.11 -41.10
N GLN A 6 1.11 -5.37 -41.44
CA GLN A 6 1.22 -3.95 -41.77
C GLN A 6 1.69 -3.09 -40.59
N ARG A 7 1.20 -3.38 -39.36
CA ARG A 7 1.70 -2.71 -38.14
C ARG A 7 3.20 -2.99 -37.89
N GLN A 8 3.67 -4.20 -38.13
CA GLN A 8 5.08 -4.53 -37.96
C GLN A 8 5.99 -3.84 -39.02
N MET A 9 5.49 -3.61 -40.23
CA MET A 9 6.23 -2.89 -41.26
C MET A 9 6.27 -1.38 -41.09
N CYS A 10 5.31 -0.79 -40.36
CA CYS A 10 5.23 0.67 -40.11
C CYS A 10 5.90 1.09 -38.80
N ILE A 11 6.26 0.17 -37.90
CA ILE A 11 6.98 0.49 -36.67
C ILE A 11 8.48 0.55 -37.02
N ARG A 12 8.95 1.74 -37.42
CA ARG A 12 10.37 1.99 -37.67
C ARG A 12 11.13 2.27 -36.39
N ASP A 13 10.46 2.94 -35.43
CA ASP A 13 11.08 3.38 -34.19
C ASP A 13 10.23 2.99 -33.00
N ARG A 14 10.87 2.49 -31.95
CA ARG A 14 10.25 2.19 -30.66
C ARG A 14 10.68 3.22 -29.64
N ALA A 15 9.70 3.76 -28.89
CA ALA A 15 9.97 4.53 -27.70
C ALA A 15 9.33 3.87 -26.48
N SER A 16 10.00 3.96 -25.34
CA SER A 16 9.43 3.67 -24.03
C SER A 16 9.31 4.98 -23.26
N ASN A 17 8.11 5.29 -22.82
CA ASN A 17 7.85 6.44 -21.96
C ASN A 17 7.11 5.95 -20.71
N PRO A 18 7.84 5.42 -19.72
CA PRO A 18 7.24 4.85 -18.52
C PRO A 18 6.56 5.94 -17.68
N GLU A 19 5.36 5.65 -17.21
CA GLU A 19 4.61 6.53 -16.34
C GLU A 19 4.94 6.28 -14.85
N PHE A 20 4.86 7.33 -14.04
CA PHE A 20 5.10 7.28 -12.58
C PHE A 20 3.92 7.88 -11.81
N LEU A 21 2.71 7.76 -12.36
CA LEU A 21 1.49 8.32 -11.82
C LEU A 21 1.06 7.56 -10.56
N LYS A 22 0.55 8.31 -9.60
CA LYS A 22 0.01 7.74 -8.35
C LYS A 22 -1.51 7.74 -8.42
N GLU A 23 -2.15 6.61 -8.18
CA GLU A 23 -3.60 6.53 -8.02
C GLU A 23 -4.11 7.55 -7.01
N GLY A 24 -5.24 8.18 -7.33
CA GLY A 24 -5.86 9.24 -6.53
C GLY A 24 -5.34 10.65 -6.83
N VAL A 25 -4.14 10.82 -7.43
CA VAL A 25 -3.54 12.11 -7.78
C VAL A 25 -2.92 12.13 -9.18
N ALA A 26 -3.26 11.17 -10.03
CA ALA A 26 -2.64 10.94 -11.35
C ALA A 26 -2.68 12.17 -12.29
N ILE A 27 -3.76 12.97 -12.28
CA ILE A 27 -3.86 14.18 -13.08
C ILE A 27 -2.80 15.20 -12.66
N ALA A 28 -2.65 15.44 -11.37
CA ALA A 28 -1.65 16.37 -10.85
C ALA A 28 -0.22 15.88 -11.16
N ASP A 29 0.06 14.59 -10.99
CA ASP A 29 1.36 13.98 -11.32
C ASP A 29 1.66 14.08 -12.83
N CYS A 30 0.65 13.92 -13.69
CA CYS A 30 0.80 14.05 -15.14
C CYS A 30 1.11 15.50 -15.57
N MET A 31 0.41 16.47 -14.96
CA MET A 31 0.57 17.90 -15.30
C MET A 31 1.84 18.51 -14.69
N HIS A 32 2.33 17.95 -13.59
CA HIS A 32 3.50 18.44 -12.87
C HIS A 32 4.46 17.28 -12.50
N PRO A 33 4.98 16.54 -13.50
CA PRO A 33 5.84 15.39 -13.22
C PRO A 33 7.18 15.84 -12.62
N ASP A 34 7.70 15.07 -11.67
CA ASP A 34 9.06 15.28 -11.16
C ASP A 34 10.10 15.05 -12.27
N ARG A 35 9.83 14.08 -13.15
CA ARG A 35 10.65 13.71 -14.30
C ARG A 35 9.83 13.05 -15.39
N VAL A 36 10.30 13.16 -16.64
CA VAL A 36 9.79 12.41 -17.79
C VAL A 36 10.93 11.58 -18.36
N ILE A 37 10.83 10.26 -18.26
CA ILE A 37 11.81 9.33 -18.82
C ILE A 37 11.39 9.01 -20.26
N ILE A 38 12.30 9.17 -21.20
CA ILE A 38 12.12 8.82 -22.60
C ILE A 38 13.22 7.85 -23.01
N GLY A 39 12.85 6.63 -23.35
CA GLY A 39 13.71 5.63 -23.94
C GLY A 39 13.49 5.58 -25.45
N ALA A 40 14.49 5.90 -26.24
CA ALA A 40 14.43 5.83 -27.70
C ALA A 40 15.78 5.46 -28.32
N GLN A 41 15.77 5.17 -29.64
CA GLN A 41 16.97 4.79 -30.37
C GLN A 41 17.60 5.94 -31.15
N ASN A 42 16.85 7.04 -31.34
CA ASN A 42 17.30 8.19 -32.10
C ASN A 42 16.76 9.52 -31.54
N ASP A 43 17.42 10.62 -31.93
CA ASP A 43 17.12 11.97 -31.44
C ASP A 43 15.78 12.50 -31.94
N GLU A 44 15.31 12.08 -33.11
CA GLU A 44 14.05 12.52 -33.69
C GLU A 44 12.84 12.11 -32.79
N VAL A 45 12.88 10.90 -32.26
CA VAL A 45 11.87 10.41 -31.33
C VAL A 45 11.92 11.15 -30.00
N PHE A 46 13.12 11.48 -29.51
CA PHE A 46 13.28 12.28 -28.29
C PHE A 46 12.65 13.67 -28.47
N GLU A 47 12.96 14.37 -29.58
CA GLU A 47 12.41 15.70 -29.82
C GLU A 47 10.88 15.68 -30.02
N THR A 48 10.35 14.67 -30.73
CA THR A 48 8.90 14.49 -30.88
C THR A 48 8.19 14.34 -29.54
N LEU A 49 8.74 13.54 -28.62
CA LEU A 49 8.15 13.36 -27.30
C LEU A 49 8.31 14.61 -26.41
N LYS A 50 9.45 15.31 -26.48
CA LYS A 50 9.62 16.58 -25.78
C LYS A 50 8.60 17.62 -26.25
N GLU A 51 8.36 17.71 -27.57
CA GLU A 51 7.35 18.62 -28.13
C GLU A 51 5.95 18.28 -27.60
N LEU A 52 5.58 17.00 -27.54
CA LEU A 52 4.31 16.54 -26.95
C LEU A 52 4.11 17.04 -25.51
N TYR A 53 5.16 16.97 -24.71
CA TYR A 53 5.13 17.39 -23.30
C TYR A 53 5.30 18.91 -23.09
N SER A 54 5.76 19.66 -24.10
CA SER A 54 6.10 21.09 -23.99
C SER A 54 4.95 21.97 -23.54
N SER A 55 3.70 21.56 -23.82
CA SER A 55 2.51 22.30 -23.45
C SER A 55 2.27 22.42 -21.93
N PHE A 56 2.87 21.55 -21.13
CA PHE A 56 2.72 21.55 -19.66
C PHE A 56 4.02 21.34 -18.89
N ILE A 57 5.13 21.04 -19.56
CA ILE A 57 6.47 20.97 -18.97
C ILE A 57 7.34 22.08 -19.55
N VAL A 58 7.47 23.16 -18.82
CA VAL A 58 8.28 24.33 -19.24
C VAL A 58 9.78 24.11 -18.97
N ASN A 59 10.13 23.31 -17.95
CA ASN A 59 11.53 23.08 -17.60
C ASN A 59 12.09 21.84 -18.29
N SER A 60 13.04 22.04 -19.21
CA SER A 60 13.72 20.99 -19.97
C SER A 60 14.55 20.03 -19.11
N ASP A 61 14.97 20.44 -17.91
CA ASP A 61 15.78 19.60 -16.99
C ASP A 61 15.02 18.40 -16.44
N ARG A 62 13.71 18.33 -16.65
CA ARG A 62 12.88 17.20 -16.23
C ARG A 62 12.95 15.99 -17.18
N PHE A 63 13.46 16.18 -18.41
CA PHE A 63 13.58 15.07 -19.35
C PHE A 63 14.85 14.26 -19.07
N VAL A 64 14.67 12.95 -18.93
CA VAL A 64 15.77 11.99 -18.74
C VAL A 64 15.76 11.05 -19.95
N LEU A 65 16.73 11.23 -20.83
CA LEU A 65 16.83 10.51 -22.10
C LEU A 65 17.75 9.30 -21.94
N MET A 66 17.33 8.16 -22.47
CA MET A 66 18.08 6.91 -22.39
C MET A 66 17.67 5.92 -23.48
N ASP A 67 18.30 4.76 -23.54
CA ASP A 67 17.85 3.66 -24.38
C ASP A 67 16.53 3.04 -23.87
N VAL A 68 15.83 2.33 -24.76
CA VAL A 68 14.52 1.74 -24.49
C VAL A 68 14.53 0.79 -23.29
N LYS A 69 15.54 -0.10 -23.21
CA LYS A 69 15.64 -1.10 -22.16
C LYS A 69 15.86 -0.46 -20.79
N SER A 70 16.73 0.55 -20.73
CA SER A 70 16.99 1.31 -19.50
C SER A 70 15.75 2.07 -19.03
N ALA A 71 14.96 2.65 -19.94
CA ALA A 71 13.71 3.34 -19.62
C ALA A 71 12.67 2.36 -19.03
N GLU A 72 12.47 1.22 -19.68
CA GLU A 72 11.56 0.16 -19.15
C GLU A 72 12.03 -0.32 -17.77
N MET A 73 13.32 -0.62 -17.61
CA MET A 73 13.90 -1.07 -16.36
C MET A 73 13.72 -0.02 -15.24
N SER A 74 13.87 1.27 -15.56
CA SER A 74 13.75 2.36 -14.58
C SER A 74 12.39 2.39 -13.87
N LYS A 75 11.31 2.03 -14.58
CA LYS A 75 9.97 1.93 -13.97
C LYS A 75 9.91 0.82 -12.92
N TYR A 76 10.34 -0.39 -13.29
CA TYR A 76 10.32 -1.54 -12.40
C TYR A 76 11.22 -1.34 -11.18
N VAL A 77 12.43 -0.83 -11.40
CA VAL A 77 13.41 -0.57 -10.35
C VAL A 77 12.90 0.50 -9.37
N ALA A 78 12.28 1.58 -9.86
CA ALA A 78 11.72 2.61 -8.99
C ALA A 78 10.65 2.03 -8.06
N ASN A 79 9.70 1.26 -8.59
CA ASN A 79 8.64 0.64 -7.79
C ASN A 79 9.19 -0.42 -6.83
N ALA A 80 10.16 -1.21 -7.28
CA ALA A 80 10.83 -2.22 -6.44
C ALA A 80 11.61 -1.57 -5.28
N LEU A 81 12.28 -0.45 -5.51
CA LEU A 81 12.99 0.28 -4.46
C LEU A 81 12.02 0.86 -3.42
N LEU A 82 10.89 1.43 -3.85
CA LEU A 82 9.86 1.92 -2.93
C LEU A 82 9.25 0.80 -2.10
N ALA A 83 8.95 -0.36 -2.72
CA ALA A 83 8.49 -1.54 -2.02
C ALA A 83 9.54 -2.06 -1.01
N THR A 84 10.82 -2.05 -1.39
CA THR A 84 11.93 -2.41 -0.51
C THR A 84 11.99 -1.52 0.74
N LYS A 85 11.84 -0.20 0.58
CA LYS A 85 11.82 0.74 1.71
C LYS A 85 10.70 0.42 2.70
N ILE A 86 9.51 0.07 2.20
CA ILE A 86 8.36 -0.30 3.04
C ILE A 86 8.62 -1.63 3.75
N SER A 87 9.01 -2.69 3.01
CA SER A 87 9.30 -4.00 3.61
C SER A 87 10.42 -3.93 4.63
N PHE A 88 11.50 -3.19 4.32
CA PHE A 88 12.60 -2.95 5.27
C PHE A 88 12.09 -2.31 6.56
N MET A 89 11.27 -1.25 6.48
CA MET A 89 10.73 -0.60 7.68
C MET A 89 9.75 -1.48 8.45
N ASN A 90 9.02 -2.35 7.78
CA ASN A 90 8.16 -3.33 8.42
C ASN A 90 8.96 -4.39 9.17
N GLU A 91 10.05 -4.89 8.58
CA GLU A 91 10.97 -5.81 9.26
C GLU A 91 11.63 -5.13 10.47
N ILE A 92 12.12 -3.88 10.32
CA ILE A 92 12.66 -3.09 11.45
C ILE A 92 11.60 -2.89 12.54
N ALA A 93 10.32 -2.67 12.17
CA ALA A 93 9.25 -2.56 13.15
C ALA A 93 9.09 -3.87 13.96
N ASN A 94 9.10 -5.01 13.29
CA ASN A 94 9.01 -6.30 13.97
C ASN A 94 10.21 -6.55 14.92
N ILE A 95 11.42 -6.14 14.52
CA ILE A 95 12.60 -6.16 15.39
C ILE A 95 12.42 -5.19 16.58
N CYS A 96 11.98 -3.97 16.32
CA CYS A 96 11.71 -2.98 17.37
C CYS A 96 10.76 -3.53 18.44
N GLU A 97 9.70 -4.22 18.01
CA GLU A 97 8.73 -4.83 18.93
C GLU A 97 9.38 -5.88 19.86
N LYS A 98 10.32 -6.66 19.32
CA LYS A 98 11.04 -7.70 20.10
C LYS A 98 12.04 -7.12 21.11
N VAL A 99 12.64 -5.96 20.80
CA VAL A 99 13.66 -5.34 21.67
C VAL A 99 13.09 -4.17 22.51
N GLY A 100 11.79 -3.86 22.40
CA GLY A 100 11.15 -2.78 23.14
C GLY A 100 11.46 -1.38 22.59
N ALA A 101 11.90 -1.27 21.34
CA ALA A 101 12.13 0.02 20.67
C ALA A 101 10.85 0.53 20.02
N ASN A 102 10.75 1.86 19.82
CA ASN A 102 9.62 2.49 19.16
C ASN A 102 9.98 2.82 17.71
N VAL A 103 9.31 2.17 16.75
CA VAL A 103 9.58 2.35 15.32
C VAL A 103 9.36 3.77 14.81
N LYS A 104 8.44 4.55 15.43
CA LYS A 104 8.25 5.97 15.07
C LYS A 104 9.50 6.80 15.38
N ASN A 105 10.16 6.54 16.54
CA ASN A 105 11.40 7.20 16.91
C ASN A 105 12.56 6.76 16.01
N VAL A 106 12.65 5.47 15.69
CA VAL A 106 13.63 4.96 14.72
C VAL A 106 13.46 5.64 13.37
N ARG A 107 12.22 5.72 12.87
CA ARG A 107 11.90 6.42 11.62
C ARG A 107 12.35 7.90 11.66
N LEU A 108 12.08 8.60 12.75
CA LEU A 108 12.52 10.00 12.91
C LEU A 108 14.05 10.10 12.89
N GLY A 109 14.74 9.19 13.57
CA GLY A 109 16.20 9.17 13.60
C GLY A 109 16.82 8.96 12.23
N ILE A 110 16.45 7.88 11.53
CA ILE A 110 17.05 7.56 10.22
C ILE A 110 16.57 8.50 9.11
N GLY A 111 15.31 8.95 9.16
CA GLY A 111 14.72 9.83 8.13
C GLY A 111 15.31 11.25 8.16
N SER A 112 15.92 11.68 9.27
CA SER A 112 16.61 12.95 9.36
C SER A 112 17.92 13.00 8.55
N ASP A 113 18.48 11.86 8.19
CA ASP A 113 19.59 11.77 7.23
C ASP A 113 19.09 12.06 5.81
N LYS A 114 19.63 13.10 5.15
CA LYS A 114 19.24 13.51 3.80
C LYS A 114 19.45 12.42 2.75
N ARG A 115 20.35 11.45 2.98
CA ARG A 115 20.59 10.31 2.09
C ARG A 115 19.44 9.30 2.13
N ILE A 116 18.64 9.28 3.19
CA ILE A 116 17.52 8.34 3.41
C ILE A 116 16.18 9.05 3.16
N GLY A 117 15.94 10.19 3.83
CA GLY A 117 14.70 10.94 3.78
C GLY A 117 13.53 10.21 4.45
N TYR A 118 12.37 10.87 4.52
CA TYR A 118 11.19 10.36 5.23
C TYR A 118 10.21 9.56 4.36
N ASP A 119 10.37 9.59 3.04
CA ASP A 119 9.41 8.99 2.12
C ASP A 119 9.56 7.49 2.06
N PHE A 120 8.41 6.80 2.07
CA PHE A 120 8.29 5.33 1.99
C PHE A 120 8.96 4.55 3.13
N ILE A 121 9.37 5.19 4.22
CA ILE A 121 9.86 4.52 5.44
C ILE A 121 8.78 4.51 6.53
N TYR A 122 7.61 3.96 6.22
CA TYR A 122 6.47 3.82 7.14
C TYR A 122 6.27 2.36 7.50
N ALA A 123 6.11 2.08 8.80
CA ALA A 123 5.70 0.77 9.25
C ALA A 123 4.16 0.66 9.31
N GLY A 124 3.63 -0.48 8.91
CA GLY A 124 2.19 -0.76 8.89
C GLY A 124 1.92 -2.23 8.58
N CYS A 125 0.67 -2.55 8.22
CA CYS A 125 0.22 -3.90 7.90
C CYS A 125 0.54 -4.38 6.47
N GLY A 126 1.59 -3.83 5.85
CA GLY A 126 2.01 -4.18 4.48
C GLY A 126 1.44 -3.27 3.40
N TYR A 127 1.95 -3.46 2.17
CA TYR A 127 1.48 -2.77 0.98
C TYR A 127 0.64 -3.68 0.08
N GLY A 128 -0.18 -3.07 -0.76
CA GLY A 128 -0.98 -3.71 -1.81
C GLY A 128 -1.00 -2.85 -3.07
N GLY A 129 -2.11 -2.90 -3.78
CA GLY A 129 -2.33 -2.20 -5.04
C GLY A 129 -1.82 -2.98 -6.25
N SER A 130 -2.03 -2.41 -7.43
CA SER A 130 -1.71 -3.05 -8.70
C SER A 130 -0.24 -2.95 -9.09
N CYS A 131 0.50 -1.96 -8.57
CA CYS A 131 1.85 -1.64 -9.06
C CYS A 131 2.94 -2.41 -8.31
N PHE A 132 3.10 -2.20 -7.01
CA PHE A 132 4.23 -2.77 -6.26
C PHE A 132 4.29 -4.30 -6.33
N PRO A 133 3.21 -5.06 -6.03
CA PRO A 133 3.29 -6.51 -6.10
C PRO A 133 3.59 -7.03 -7.51
N LYS A 134 2.96 -6.42 -8.53
CA LYS A 134 3.15 -6.82 -9.92
C LYS A 134 4.57 -6.51 -10.41
N ASP A 135 5.10 -5.32 -10.13
CA ASP A 135 6.38 -4.87 -10.66
C ASP A 135 7.56 -5.56 -9.94
N VAL A 136 7.46 -5.81 -8.62
CA VAL A 136 8.44 -6.62 -7.89
C VAL A 136 8.50 -8.04 -8.45
N LYS A 137 7.34 -8.72 -8.60
CA LYS A 137 7.27 -10.07 -9.18
C LYS A 137 7.72 -10.10 -10.64
N GLY A 138 7.35 -9.09 -11.42
CA GLY A 138 7.80 -8.95 -12.81
C GLY A 138 9.32 -8.83 -12.92
N LEU A 139 9.95 -8.04 -12.04
CA LEU A 139 11.41 -7.88 -12.01
C LEU A 139 12.12 -9.16 -11.53
N ILE A 140 11.54 -9.88 -10.54
CA ILE A 140 12.04 -11.19 -10.09
C ILE A 140 12.04 -12.18 -11.27
N ASN A 141 10.90 -12.31 -11.98
CA ASN A 141 10.78 -13.22 -13.11
C ASN A 141 11.76 -12.84 -14.24
N THR A 142 11.88 -11.55 -14.55
CA THR A 142 12.85 -11.07 -15.55
C THR A 142 14.27 -11.45 -15.18
N ALA A 143 14.65 -11.36 -13.92
CA ALA A 143 15.98 -11.73 -13.45
C ALA A 143 16.21 -13.25 -13.60
N LEU A 144 15.25 -14.08 -13.16
CA LEU A 144 15.32 -15.54 -13.26
C LEU A 144 15.39 -16.02 -14.71
N ASP A 145 14.59 -15.45 -15.60
CA ASP A 145 14.60 -15.75 -17.04
C ASP A 145 15.95 -15.44 -17.71
N ASN A 146 16.72 -14.53 -17.10
CA ASN A 146 18.08 -14.17 -17.54
C ASN A 146 19.20 -14.80 -16.69
N GLY A 147 18.88 -15.82 -15.89
CA GLY A 147 19.87 -16.59 -15.13
C GLY A 147 20.41 -15.91 -13.87
N TYR A 148 19.72 -14.89 -13.35
CA TYR A 148 20.10 -14.19 -12.13
C TYR A 148 19.09 -14.41 -11.01
N GLU A 149 19.54 -14.85 -9.83
CA GLU A 149 18.71 -15.02 -8.62
C GLU A 149 18.62 -13.68 -7.85
N PRO A 150 17.45 -12.99 -7.84
CA PRO A 150 17.32 -11.68 -7.23
C PRO A 150 16.95 -11.77 -5.73
N LYS A 151 17.90 -12.11 -4.87
CA LYS A 151 17.69 -12.41 -3.45
C LYS A 151 16.99 -11.28 -2.66
N ILE A 152 17.39 -10.03 -2.88
CA ILE A 152 16.78 -8.87 -2.18
C ILE A 152 15.30 -8.79 -2.54
N LEU A 153 14.96 -8.83 -3.84
CA LEU A 153 13.58 -8.64 -4.29
C LEU A 153 12.66 -9.80 -3.85
N ALA A 154 13.17 -11.03 -3.86
CA ALA A 154 12.43 -12.18 -3.37
C ALA A 154 12.09 -12.04 -1.88
N ASN A 155 13.05 -11.64 -1.06
CA ASN A 155 12.82 -11.39 0.37
C ASN A 155 11.90 -10.18 0.61
N VAL A 156 11.94 -9.15 -0.22
CA VAL A 156 11.02 -7.98 -0.11
C VAL A 156 9.56 -8.40 -0.27
N ASP A 157 9.26 -9.28 -1.24
CA ASP A 157 7.90 -9.80 -1.47
C ASP A 157 7.48 -10.70 -0.30
N GLU A 158 8.36 -11.60 0.16
CA GLU A 158 8.11 -12.49 1.31
C GLU A 158 7.82 -11.72 2.61
N VAL A 159 8.65 -10.72 2.92
CA VAL A 159 8.45 -9.85 4.10
C VAL A 159 7.10 -9.14 4.03
N ASN A 160 6.69 -8.66 2.85
CA ASN A 160 5.41 -8.00 2.70
C ASN A 160 4.22 -8.95 2.91
N GLU A 161 4.28 -10.17 2.38
CA GLU A 161 3.20 -11.16 2.58
C GLU A 161 3.08 -11.54 4.06
N ASN A 162 4.20 -11.76 4.76
CA ASN A 162 4.20 -12.02 6.18
C ASN A 162 3.70 -10.83 7.02
N GLN A 163 3.99 -9.60 6.57
CA GLN A 163 3.56 -8.39 7.26
C GLN A 163 2.04 -8.22 7.30
N LYS A 164 1.31 -8.70 6.29
CA LYS A 164 -0.16 -8.66 6.27
C LYS A 164 -0.79 -9.47 7.40
N LEU A 165 -0.06 -10.44 7.94
CA LEU A 165 -0.51 -11.28 9.06
C LEU A 165 -0.20 -10.69 10.44
N VAL A 166 0.69 -9.70 10.55
CA VAL A 166 1.10 -9.15 11.84
C VAL A 166 -0.06 -8.60 12.65
N LEU A 167 -1.03 -7.91 11.98
CA LEU A 167 -2.21 -7.40 12.66
C LEU A 167 -3.17 -8.53 13.09
N VAL A 168 -3.28 -9.58 12.28
CA VAL A 168 -4.04 -10.80 12.60
C VAL A 168 -3.45 -11.49 13.84
N ASN A 169 -2.12 -11.63 13.88
CA ASN A 169 -1.45 -12.24 15.05
C ASN A 169 -1.75 -11.46 16.33
N LYS A 170 -1.76 -10.10 16.28
CA LYS A 170 -2.14 -9.29 17.44
C LYS A 170 -3.61 -9.48 17.86
N ILE A 171 -4.51 -9.71 16.90
CA ILE A 171 -5.92 -10.04 17.18
C ILE A 171 -5.99 -11.41 17.87
N VAL A 172 -5.29 -12.42 17.35
CA VAL A 172 -5.23 -13.76 17.91
C VAL A 172 -4.56 -13.77 19.30
N ASP A 173 -3.48 -13.03 19.48
CA ASP A 173 -2.82 -12.89 20.80
C ASP A 173 -3.78 -12.31 21.85
N ARG A 174 -4.73 -11.45 21.46
CA ARG A 174 -5.68 -10.82 22.37
C ARG A 174 -6.94 -11.65 22.63
N PHE A 175 -7.48 -12.28 21.58
CA PHE A 175 -8.79 -12.94 21.64
C PHE A 175 -8.72 -14.47 21.59
N GLY A 176 -7.58 -15.06 21.24
CA GLY A 176 -7.41 -16.48 20.97
C GLY A 176 -7.58 -16.86 19.52
N GLU A 177 -7.32 -18.13 19.18
CA GLU A 177 -7.43 -18.64 17.80
C GLU A 177 -8.89 -18.77 17.30
N ASP A 178 -9.83 -19.04 18.20
CA ASP A 178 -11.25 -19.10 17.89
C ASP A 178 -11.89 -17.72 18.11
N LEU A 179 -12.29 -17.09 17.01
CA LEU A 179 -12.93 -15.78 17.00
C LEU A 179 -14.46 -15.88 16.91
N SER A 180 -15.04 -17.07 17.07
CA SER A 180 -16.48 -17.30 17.01
C SER A 180 -17.20 -16.45 18.06
N GLY A 181 -18.30 -15.81 17.63
CA GLY A 181 -19.08 -14.91 18.48
C GLY A 181 -18.55 -13.48 18.59
N LEU A 182 -17.36 -13.19 18.04
CA LEU A 182 -16.82 -11.84 18.02
C LEU A 182 -17.14 -11.13 16.70
N THR A 183 -17.35 -9.82 16.79
CA THR A 183 -17.57 -8.93 15.63
C THR A 183 -16.48 -7.86 15.57
N PHE A 184 -15.82 -7.77 14.43
CA PHE A 184 -14.71 -6.85 14.18
C PHE A 184 -15.18 -5.67 13.33
N GLY A 185 -15.11 -4.46 13.85
CA GLY A 185 -15.38 -3.24 13.11
C GLY A 185 -14.17 -2.84 12.28
N ILE A 186 -14.21 -2.92 10.96
CA ILE A 186 -13.09 -2.59 10.07
C ILE A 186 -13.26 -1.22 9.45
N TRP A 187 -12.26 -0.37 9.60
CA TRP A 187 -12.11 0.89 8.88
C TRP A 187 -10.99 0.81 7.85
N GLY A 188 -11.39 0.94 6.58
CA GLY A 188 -10.50 0.94 5.43
C GLY A 188 -10.35 -0.43 4.78
N LEU A 189 -10.73 -0.51 3.51
CA LEU A 189 -10.68 -1.70 2.66
C LEU A 189 -9.73 -1.55 1.48
N SER A 190 -9.58 -0.32 0.97
CA SER A 190 -8.63 0.01 -0.10
C SER A 190 -7.17 -0.17 0.36
N PHE A 191 -6.26 -0.43 -0.57
CA PHE A 191 -4.84 -0.62 -0.24
C PHE A 191 -4.16 0.67 0.27
N LYS A 192 -4.69 1.83 -0.07
CA LYS A 192 -4.26 3.16 0.40
C LYS A 192 -5.43 4.15 0.33
N PRO A 193 -5.37 5.33 0.98
CA PRO A 193 -6.36 6.37 0.84
C PRO A 193 -6.51 6.91 -0.60
N GLN A 194 -7.67 7.49 -0.90
CA GLN A 194 -8.03 8.19 -2.14
C GLN A 194 -8.21 7.30 -3.38
N THR A 195 -8.28 5.99 -3.23
CA THR A 195 -8.60 5.04 -4.28
C THR A 195 -9.67 4.04 -3.83
N ASP A 196 -10.30 3.39 -4.75
CA ASP A 196 -11.22 2.26 -4.57
C ASP A 196 -10.53 0.90 -4.85
N ASP A 197 -9.24 0.91 -5.20
CA ASP A 197 -8.48 -0.31 -5.52
C ASP A 197 -8.19 -1.15 -4.28
N VAL A 198 -8.60 -2.41 -4.34
CA VAL A 198 -8.41 -3.42 -3.28
C VAL A 198 -7.43 -4.53 -3.67
N ARG A 199 -6.86 -4.48 -4.88
CA ARG A 199 -5.95 -5.53 -5.36
C ARG A 199 -4.77 -5.69 -4.43
N CYS A 200 -4.50 -6.93 -4.01
CA CYS A 200 -3.44 -7.27 -3.06
C CYS A 200 -3.49 -6.47 -1.73
N ALA A 201 -4.63 -5.84 -1.40
CA ALA A 201 -4.76 -5.05 -0.18
C ALA A 201 -4.62 -5.91 1.08
N PRO A 202 -3.96 -5.42 2.13
CA PRO A 202 -3.88 -6.12 3.42
C PRO A 202 -5.25 -6.47 4.00
N SER A 203 -6.27 -5.66 3.72
CA SER A 203 -7.64 -5.86 4.16
C SER A 203 -8.26 -7.19 3.70
N LEU A 204 -7.92 -7.66 2.49
CA LEU A 204 -8.38 -8.95 1.98
C LEU A 204 -7.84 -10.11 2.83
N ILE A 205 -6.57 -10.06 3.19
CA ILE A 205 -5.93 -11.10 4.01
C ILE A 205 -6.45 -11.05 5.45
N ILE A 206 -6.52 -9.86 6.04
CA ILE A 206 -6.98 -9.67 7.42
C ILE A 206 -8.44 -10.11 7.55
N ALA A 207 -9.33 -9.72 6.62
CA ALA A 207 -10.73 -10.14 6.63
C ALA A 207 -10.87 -11.66 6.46
N SER A 208 -10.11 -12.26 5.52
CA SER A 208 -10.10 -13.69 5.30
C SER A 208 -9.70 -14.46 6.57
N GLU A 209 -8.65 -14.03 7.25
CA GLU A 209 -8.14 -14.71 8.45
C GLU A 209 -9.08 -14.54 9.67
N ILE A 210 -9.78 -13.40 9.80
CA ILE A 210 -10.80 -13.22 10.84
C ILE A 210 -11.98 -14.18 10.58
N ILE A 211 -12.50 -14.23 9.36
CA ILE A 211 -13.64 -15.09 9.00
C ILE A 211 -13.29 -16.56 9.11
N LYS A 212 -12.10 -16.96 8.65
CA LYS A 212 -11.62 -18.34 8.75
C LYS A 212 -11.57 -18.85 10.20
N ARG A 213 -11.39 -17.95 11.16
CA ARG A 213 -11.42 -18.24 12.60
C ARG A 213 -12.80 -18.07 13.26
N GLY A 214 -13.86 -17.91 12.47
CA GLY A 214 -15.24 -17.82 12.92
C GLY A 214 -15.72 -16.40 13.29
N GLY A 215 -14.88 -15.39 13.14
CA GLY A 215 -15.26 -13.98 13.42
C GLY A 215 -16.20 -13.40 12.37
N LYS A 216 -16.98 -12.40 12.77
CA LYS A 216 -17.85 -11.59 11.90
C LYS A 216 -17.23 -10.22 11.70
N ILE A 217 -17.53 -9.58 10.58
CA ILE A 217 -16.98 -8.28 10.21
C ILE A 217 -18.12 -7.29 9.93
N LYS A 218 -18.01 -6.08 10.46
CA LYS A 218 -18.69 -4.89 9.96
C LYS A 218 -17.64 -3.99 9.31
N ALA A 219 -17.82 -3.58 8.07
CA ALA A 219 -16.78 -2.89 7.32
C ALA A 219 -17.28 -1.57 6.72
N TYR A 220 -16.39 -0.58 6.71
CA TYR A 220 -16.58 0.69 6.03
C TYR A 220 -15.29 1.17 5.34
N ASP A 221 -15.46 1.64 4.13
CA ASP A 221 -14.45 2.38 3.38
C ASP A 221 -15.16 3.50 2.58
N PRO A 222 -14.58 4.69 2.47
CA PRO A 222 -15.20 5.80 1.74
C PRO A 222 -15.45 5.55 0.26
N LYS A 223 -14.70 4.59 -0.36
CA LYS A 223 -14.74 4.35 -1.81
C LYS A 223 -14.71 2.88 -2.22
N ALA A 224 -14.15 1.99 -1.42
CA ALA A 224 -13.74 0.67 -1.88
C ALA A 224 -14.74 -0.46 -1.54
N ILE A 225 -15.92 -0.16 -0.98
CA ILE A 225 -16.89 -1.17 -0.57
C ILE A 225 -17.29 -2.06 -1.74
N ASP A 226 -17.72 -1.48 -2.87
CA ASP A 226 -18.21 -2.23 -4.03
C ASP A 226 -17.11 -3.13 -4.63
N ASN A 227 -15.90 -2.58 -4.77
CA ASN A 227 -14.76 -3.34 -5.28
C ASN A 227 -14.32 -4.43 -4.31
N PHE A 228 -14.38 -4.18 -3.01
CA PHE A 228 -14.05 -5.19 -2.00
C PHE A 228 -15.06 -6.34 -2.04
N GLN A 229 -16.35 -6.03 -2.09
CA GLN A 229 -17.43 -7.02 -2.17
C GLN A 229 -17.32 -7.90 -3.42
N GLN A 230 -16.95 -7.33 -4.57
CA GLN A 230 -16.74 -8.09 -5.81
C GLN A 230 -15.54 -9.05 -5.73
N ASN A 231 -14.51 -8.72 -4.95
CA ASN A 231 -13.30 -9.53 -4.81
C ASN A 231 -13.32 -10.47 -3.61
N PHE A 232 -14.18 -10.19 -2.64
CA PHE A 232 -14.27 -10.95 -1.39
C PHE A 232 -15.73 -10.99 -0.92
N ASP A 233 -16.50 -11.92 -1.48
CA ASP A 233 -17.90 -12.14 -1.09
C ASP A 233 -17.96 -13.09 0.13
N SER A 234 -18.66 -12.66 1.18
CA SER A 234 -18.86 -13.48 2.38
C SER A 234 -20.10 -13.03 3.17
N GLU A 235 -20.92 -13.99 3.55
CA GLU A 235 -22.07 -13.76 4.44
C GLU A 235 -21.68 -13.24 5.83
N ASN A 236 -20.40 -13.35 6.20
CA ASN A 236 -19.89 -12.89 7.48
C ASN A 236 -19.41 -11.44 7.46
N ILE A 237 -19.64 -10.70 6.35
CA ILE A 237 -19.31 -9.27 6.25
C ILE A 237 -20.58 -8.46 6.05
N ASP A 238 -20.80 -7.50 6.95
CA ASP A 238 -21.87 -6.50 6.87
C ASP A 238 -21.26 -5.13 6.51
N TYR A 239 -21.50 -4.65 5.29
CA TYR A 239 -21.00 -3.39 4.82
C TYR A 239 -21.86 -2.22 5.28
N LYS A 240 -21.24 -1.24 5.92
CA LYS A 240 -21.90 -0.07 6.50
C LYS A 240 -21.70 1.19 5.65
N LYS A 241 -22.63 2.14 5.78
CA LYS A 241 -22.59 3.42 5.04
C LYS A 241 -21.84 4.51 5.80
N SER A 242 -21.54 4.30 7.07
CA SER A 242 -20.85 5.24 7.95
C SER A 242 -19.80 4.52 8.78
N LYS A 243 -18.70 5.21 9.05
CA LYS A 243 -17.65 4.69 9.94
C LYS A 243 -18.15 4.41 11.36
N TYR A 244 -19.15 5.13 11.82
CA TYR A 244 -19.71 4.92 13.15
C TYR A 244 -20.66 3.71 13.22
N ASP A 245 -21.42 3.43 12.15
CA ASP A 245 -22.32 2.27 12.11
C ASP A 245 -21.56 0.93 12.17
N VAL A 246 -20.27 0.95 11.79
CA VAL A 246 -19.36 -0.18 11.92
C VAL A 246 -19.08 -0.54 13.36
N LEU A 247 -19.14 0.45 14.26
CA LEU A 247 -18.77 0.29 15.67
C LEU A 247 -19.91 -0.32 16.50
N ASP A 248 -21.17 -0.16 16.04
CA ASP A 248 -22.34 -0.65 16.78
C ASP A 248 -22.27 -2.16 16.96
N ASP A 249 -22.28 -2.63 18.22
CA ASP A 249 -22.15 -4.05 18.60
C ASP A 249 -20.86 -4.73 18.07
N SER A 250 -19.82 -3.97 17.74
CA SER A 250 -18.50 -4.53 17.43
C SER A 250 -17.64 -4.65 18.68
N ASP A 251 -16.87 -5.74 18.78
CA ASP A 251 -16.02 -5.99 19.94
C ASP A 251 -14.73 -5.18 19.92
N CYS A 252 -14.30 -4.75 18.74
CA CYS A 252 -13.13 -3.88 18.60
C CYS A 252 -13.17 -3.11 17.28
N LEU A 253 -12.33 -2.09 17.17
CA LEU A 253 -12.03 -1.39 15.92
C LEU A 253 -10.70 -1.90 15.33
N VAL A 254 -10.69 -2.23 14.03
CA VAL A 254 -9.50 -2.59 13.26
C VAL A 254 -9.31 -1.56 12.14
N LEU A 255 -8.25 -0.75 12.23
CA LEU A 255 -7.88 0.20 11.20
C LEU A 255 -6.87 -0.40 10.24
N ILE A 256 -7.22 -0.49 8.95
CA ILE A 256 -6.35 -1.07 7.93
C ILE A 256 -5.87 -0.02 6.91
N THR A 257 -6.70 0.98 6.58
CA THR A 257 -6.34 2.05 5.64
C THR A 257 -6.51 3.42 6.30
N GLU A 258 -5.50 4.26 6.20
CA GLU A 258 -5.38 5.52 6.93
C GLU A 258 -6.10 6.70 6.24
N TRP A 259 -7.36 6.54 5.87
CA TRP A 259 -8.17 7.63 5.33
C TRP A 259 -8.15 8.87 6.24
N LYS A 260 -8.23 10.05 5.64
CA LYS A 260 -8.18 11.32 6.41
C LYS A 260 -9.26 11.39 7.49
N GLU A 261 -10.47 10.89 7.19
CA GLU A 261 -11.60 10.91 8.13
C GLU A 261 -11.43 9.97 9.33
N PHE A 262 -10.51 8.96 9.24
CA PHE A 262 -10.22 8.05 10.35
C PHE A 262 -9.16 8.59 11.31
N ARG A 263 -8.44 9.66 10.95
CA ARG A 263 -7.37 10.22 11.78
C ARG A 263 -7.89 10.91 13.05
N ALA A 264 -9.07 11.52 12.97
CA ALA A 264 -9.72 12.14 14.12
C ALA A 264 -10.71 11.16 14.73
N LEU A 265 -10.35 10.64 15.93
CA LEU A 265 -11.21 9.76 16.70
C LEU A 265 -12.08 10.59 17.66
N ASP A 266 -13.37 10.31 17.67
CA ASP A 266 -14.27 10.66 18.76
C ASP A 266 -14.27 9.50 19.75
N LEU A 267 -13.51 9.63 20.84
CA LEU A 267 -13.34 8.56 21.83
C LEU A 267 -14.63 8.32 22.65
N ASP A 268 -15.48 9.33 22.78
CA ASP A 268 -16.76 9.20 23.48
C ASP A 268 -17.73 8.38 22.63
N GLU A 269 -17.78 8.64 21.31
CA GLU A 269 -18.57 7.83 20.38
C GLU A 269 -18.06 6.39 20.30
N LEU A 270 -16.74 6.18 20.22
CA LEU A 270 -16.17 4.82 20.23
C LEU A 270 -16.53 4.09 21.53
N SER A 271 -16.43 4.77 22.67
CA SER A 271 -16.74 4.18 23.99
C SER A 271 -18.19 3.78 24.17
N LYS A 272 -19.11 4.48 23.50
CA LYS A 272 -20.55 4.21 23.58
C LYS A 272 -20.97 3.04 22.67
N ARG A 273 -20.30 2.86 21.54
CA ARG A 273 -20.73 1.95 20.46
C ARG A 273 -20.03 0.61 20.48
N LEU A 274 -18.73 0.59 20.84
CA LEU A 274 -17.96 -0.65 20.94
C LEU A 274 -18.31 -1.43 22.20
N ASN A 275 -18.44 -2.75 22.08
CA ASN A 275 -18.60 -3.64 23.23
C ASN A 275 -17.36 -3.62 24.13
N GLN A 276 -16.17 -3.50 23.55
CA GLN A 276 -14.89 -3.42 24.25
C GLN A 276 -14.07 -2.24 23.72
N LYS A 277 -13.37 -1.54 24.60
CA LYS A 277 -12.52 -0.39 24.24
C LYS A 277 -11.17 -0.85 23.66
N ILE A 278 -11.22 -1.56 22.53
CA ILE A 278 -10.04 -2.15 21.89
C ILE A 278 -9.90 -1.60 20.46
N ILE A 279 -8.67 -1.16 20.12
CA ILE A 279 -8.31 -0.66 18.80
C ILE A 279 -7.06 -1.38 18.29
N PHE A 280 -7.15 -1.98 17.12
CA PHE A 280 -6.01 -2.49 16.35
C PHE A 280 -5.70 -1.48 15.24
N ASP A 281 -4.57 -0.79 15.35
CA ASP A 281 -4.15 0.26 14.41
C ASP A 281 -3.02 -0.23 13.52
N GLY A 282 -3.36 -0.77 12.38
CA GLY A 282 -2.44 -1.31 11.37
C GLY A 282 -1.63 -0.26 10.61
N ARG A 283 -1.87 1.05 10.87
CA ARG A 283 -1.18 2.16 10.19
C ARG A 283 -0.44 3.11 11.12
N ASN A 284 -0.46 2.82 12.42
CA ASN A 284 0.23 3.63 13.43
C ASN A 284 -0.19 5.12 13.43
N ILE A 285 -1.45 5.42 13.08
CA ILE A 285 -1.90 6.81 13.00
C ILE A 285 -2.35 7.38 14.34
N TYR A 286 -2.72 6.53 15.28
CA TYR A 286 -3.23 6.97 16.56
C TYR A 286 -2.14 7.25 17.59
N SER A 287 -2.46 8.18 18.50
CA SER A 287 -1.56 8.53 19.61
C SER A 287 -1.70 7.51 20.74
N PRO A 288 -0.61 7.04 21.36
CA PRO A 288 -0.68 6.22 22.57
C PRO A 288 -1.45 6.86 23.73
N LYS A 289 -1.68 8.19 23.69
CA LYS A 289 -2.51 8.89 24.68
C LYS A 289 -3.94 8.37 24.78
N ILE A 290 -4.44 7.68 23.75
CA ILE A 290 -5.76 7.02 23.76
C ILE A 290 -5.88 6.00 24.90
N ARG A 291 -4.77 5.36 25.31
CA ARG A 291 -4.72 4.46 26.47
C ARG A 291 -5.19 5.14 27.76
N LYS A 292 -4.98 6.47 27.90
CA LYS A 292 -5.44 7.25 29.07
C LYS A 292 -6.97 7.38 29.14
N ALA A 293 -7.66 7.18 28.01
CA ALA A 293 -9.12 7.14 27.95
C ALA A 293 -9.68 5.71 28.16
N GLY A 294 -8.84 4.77 28.59
CA GLY A 294 -9.20 3.40 28.91
C GLY A 294 -9.26 2.45 27.71
N PHE A 295 -8.73 2.85 26.56
CA PHE A 295 -8.64 1.96 25.39
C PHE A 295 -7.37 1.10 25.42
N GLU A 296 -7.51 -0.16 25.09
CA GLU A 296 -6.39 -1.01 24.65
C GLU A 296 -6.05 -0.59 23.21
N LEU A 297 -4.79 -0.24 22.95
CA LEU A 297 -4.34 0.16 21.62
C LEU A 297 -3.19 -0.75 21.18
N TYR A 298 -3.43 -1.54 20.15
CA TYR A 298 -2.47 -2.43 19.51
C TYR A 298 -1.98 -1.80 18.20
N GLN A 299 -0.70 -1.51 18.12
CA GLN A 299 -0.05 -0.88 16.97
C GLN A 299 1.13 -1.72 16.48
N ILE A 300 1.71 -1.37 15.34
CA ILE A 300 2.90 -2.03 14.79
C ILE A 300 4.14 -1.38 15.42
N ALA A 301 4.73 -2.05 16.43
CA ALA A 301 5.95 -1.62 17.13
C ALA A 301 5.91 -0.17 17.68
N VAL A 302 4.78 0.24 18.21
CA VAL A 302 4.62 1.50 18.94
C VAL A 302 4.21 1.17 20.37
N SER A 303 5.13 1.34 21.30
CA SER A 303 4.94 1.13 22.73
C SER A 303 4.27 2.33 23.40
#